data_df8fd763d87cf911d7c2f01f7467d85c
#
_entry.id   df8fd763d87cf911d7c2f01f7467d85c
#
_cell.length_a   1.000
_cell.length_b   1.000
_cell.length_c   1.000
_cell.angle_alpha   90.00
_cell.angle_beta   90.00
_cell.angle_gamma   90.00
#
_symmetry.space_group_name_H-M   'P 1'
#
loop_
_entity.id
_entity.type
_entity.pdbx_description
1 polymer ?
#
loop_
_entity_poly.entity_id
_entity_poly.type
_entity_poly.pdbx_seq_one_letter_code
_entity_poly.pdbx_strand_id
1 'polypeptide(L)'
;MADIWKATCMQTMNCVVNNAHSREEAMTIINKSIDRWEELLKSLVASNGSMKQLYLFPEFNLQGFPLHENPDEWIEKACLNIPGSNEIERIQAIAQTYKIYIGANAYESTNDWLGRYFNCSFLIDPSGEIILKYRRINTTEASSPHDILDQYIEKHGVDSLFPVAKTELGNIAMMPCGEIVWPETARALTMKGAEIILHPTSDHGEQDHMAWESYKKARASENMVYFISSNAGGMIGGPLPEGSNYGNSKIIDFNGQVIVQNHGSGESSRASSVIDMDALRRVRSARAGVYGYNRLGTLRTEVYRPIYEENVFYPSNSFADEPMKSRKEIGDNIEETVSRKVKEGIFRSPKLS
;
A
#
# COMPACT_ATOMS: atom_id res chain seq x y z
N MET A 1 -22.06 -22.52 -6.41
CA MET A 1 -21.32 -21.76 -7.46
C MET A 1 -19.97 -21.41 -6.84
N ALA A 2 -18.89 -21.39 -7.64
CA ALA A 2 -17.57 -21.00 -7.13
C ALA A 2 -17.61 -19.54 -6.65
N ASP A 3 -16.90 -19.26 -5.54
CA ASP A 3 -16.74 -17.91 -4.98
C ASP A 3 -15.68 -17.15 -5.79
N ILE A 4 -16.12 -16.58 -6.92
CA ILE A 4 -15.26 -15.92 -7.90
C ILE A 4 -15.65 -14.47 -8.14
N TRP A 5 -14.65 -13.62 -8.40
CA TRP A 5 -14.82 -12.22 -8.73
C TRP A 5 -13.64 -11.72 -9.59
N LYS A 6 -13.72 -10.51 -10.12
CA LYS A 6 -12.70 -9.97 -11.02
C LYS A 6 -11.87 -8.87 -10.37
N ALA A 7 -10.55 -9.04 -10.37
CA ALA A 7 -9.59 -8.02 -9.97
C ALA A 7 -8.98 -7.35 -11.21
N THR A 8 -8.79 -6.02 -11.15
CA THR A 8 -8.11 -5.26 -12.19
C THR A 8 -7.12 -4.28 -11.55
N CYS A 9 -5.86 -4.38 -11.93
CA CYS A 9 -4.86 -3.36 -11.63
C CYS A 9 -5.01 -2.19 -12.60
N MET A 10 -5.28 -1.00 -12.07
CA MET A 10 -5.43 0.23 -12.84
C MET A 10 -4.05 0.90 -12.96
N GLN A 11 -3.24 0.45 -13.90
CA GLN A 11 -1.94 1.07 -14.18
C GLN A 11 -2.17 2.41 -14.87
N THR A 12 -2.38 3.46 -14.08
CA THR A 12 -2.61 4.82 -14.56
C THR A 12 -1.36 5.66 -14.51
N MET A 13 -1.34 6.77 -15.24
CA MET A 13 -0.32 7.80 -15.08
C MET A 13 -0.62 8.56 -13.80
N ASN A 14 0.39 8.69 -12.92
CA ASN A 14 0.23 9.51 -11.72
C ASN A 14 0.27 11.00 -12.11
N CYS A 15 -0.76 11.74 -11.76
CA CYS A 15 -0.70 13.20 -11.79
C CYS A 15 -0.06 13.71 -10.52
N VAL A 16 0.90 14.60 -10.64
CA VAL A 16 1.62 15.14 -9.49
C VAL A 16 1.32 16.61 -9.31
N VAL A 17 1.20 17.03 -8.05
CA VAL A 17 0.82 18.41 -7.70
C VAL A 17 2.01 19.26 -7.25
N ASN A 18 3.25 18.76 -7.43
CA ASN A 18 4.45 19.47 -7.01
C ASN A 18 4.57 20.88 -7.62
N ASN A 19 4.18 21.03 -8.88
CA ASN A 19 4.23 22.33 -9.59
C ASN A 19 3.01 23.22 -9.31
N ALA A 20 2.04 22.77 -8.53
CA ALA A 20 0.94 23.61 -8.09
C ALA A 20 1.41 24.64 -7.06
N HIS A 21 1.01 25.90 -7.23
CA HIS A 21 1.37 27.00 -6.35
C HIS A 21 0.34 27.28 -5.25
N SER A 22 -0.80 26.57 -5.31
CA SER A 22 -1.88 26.70 -4.34
C SER A 22 -2.64 25.39 -4.18
N ARG A 23 -3.41 25.29 -3.08
CA ARG A 23 -4.35 24.18 -2.88
C ARG A 23 -5.38 24.07 -4.00
N GLU A 24 -5.90 25.21 -4.48
CA GLU A 24 -6.89 25.23 -5.56
C GLU A 24 -6.35 24.61 -6.85
N GLU A 25 -5.12 24.96 -7.22
CA GLU A 25 -4.44 24.35 -8.37
C GLU A 25 -4.20 22.86 -8.17
N ALA A 26 -3.73 22.45 -6.98
CA ALA A 26 -3.51 21.06 -6.65
C ALA A 26 -4.82 20.25 -6.72
N MET A 27 -5.91 20.75 -6.13
CA MET A 27 -7.22 20.10 -6.20
C MET A 27 -7.77 20.05 -7.64
N THR A 28 -7.48 21.03 -8.47
CA THR A 28 -7.84 20.99 -9.90
C THR A 28 -7.14 19.85 -10.62
N ILE A 29 -5.84 19.59 -10.34
CA ILE A 29 -5.09 18.49 -10.92
C ILE A 29 -5.62 17.15 -10.41
N ILE A 30 -5.86 17.03 -9.11
CA ILE A 30 -6.41 15.80 -8.48
C ILE A 30 -7.78 15.47 -9.07
N ASN A 31 -8.66 16.47 -9.21
CA ASN A 31 -10.00 16.27 -9.76
C ASN A 31 -9.96 15.80 -11.23
N LYS A 32 -9.04 16.28 -12.06
CA LYS A 32 -8.82 15.78 -13.43
C LYS A 32 -8.39 14.30 -13.43
N SER A 33 -7.55 13.88 -12.46
CA SER A 33 -7.19 12.49 -12.32
C SER A 33 -8.39 11.61 -11.95
N ILE A 34 -9.25 12.10 -11.06
CA ILE A 34 -10.49 11.41 -10.69
C ILE A 34 -11.45 11.31 -11.87
N ASP A 35 -11.58 12.38 -12.69
CA ASP A 35 -12.36 12.34 -13.94
C ASP A 35 -11.85 11.21 -14.87
N ARG A 36 -10.53 11.13 -15.01
CA ARG A 36 -9.91 10.05 -15.81
C ARG A 36 -10.18 8.67 -15.26
N TRP A 37 -10.14 8.50 -13.94
CA TRP A 37 -10.49 7.23 -13.29
C TRP A 37 -11.92 6.83 -13.64
N GLU A 38 -12.86 7.76 -13.53
CA GLU A 38 -14.26 7.49 -13.81
C GLU A 38 -14.49 7.09 -15.27
N GLU A 39 -13.86 7.77 -16.23
CA GLU A 39 -13.91 7.40 -17.66
C GLU A 39 -13.45 5.98 -17.91
N LEU A 40 -12.30 5.59 -17.33
CA LEU A 40 -11.74 4.25 -17.47
C LEU A 40 -12.65 3.19 -16.83
N LEU A 41 -13.11 3.45 -15.60
CA LEU A 41 -13.98 2.54 -14.86
C LEU A 41 -15.30 2.32 -15.57
N LYS A 42 -15.92 3.35 -16.11
CA LYS A 42 -17.18 3.24 -16.88
C LYS A 42 -17.08 2.23 -18.01
N SER A 43 -16.00 2.26 -18.77
CA SER A 43 -15.77 1.35 -19.88
C SER A 43 -15.49 -0.09 -19.41
N LEU A 44 -14.67 -0.25 -18.36
CA LEU A 44 -14.25 -1.55 -17.84
C LEU A 44 -15.41 -2.27 -17.14
N VAL A 45 -16.18 -1.56 -16.32
CA VAL A 45 -17.35 -2.13 -15.63
C VAL A 45 -18.36 -2.67 -16.64
N ALA A 46 -18.66 -1.90 -17.67
CA ALA A 46 -19.57 -2.34 -18.72
C ALA A 46 -19.09 -3.62 -19.44
N SER A 47 -17.78 -3.78 -19.64
CA SER A 47 -17.20 -4.94 -20.32
C SER A 47 -17.18 -6.22 -19.45
N ASN A 48 -17.17 -6.07 -18.12
CA ASN A 48 -17.07 -7.19 -17.18
C ASN A 48 -18.43 -7.78 -16.75
N GLY A 49 -19.54 -7.18 -17.17
CA GLY A 49 -20.89 -7.66 -16.89
C GLY A 49 -21.25 -7.64 -15.39
N SER A 50 -22.01 -8.65 -14.94
CA SER A 50 -22.55 -8.74 -13.58
C SER A 50 -21.59 -9.35 -12.55
N MET A 51 -20.37 -9.69 -12.90
CA MET A 51 -19.39 -10.22 -11.96
C MET A 51 -19.02 -9.14 -10.94
N LYS A 52 -18.84 -9.51 -9.67
CA LYS A 52 -18.27 -8.62 -8.66
C LYS A 52 -16.87 -8.18 -9.07
N GLN A 53 -16.53 -6.92 -8.86
CA GLN A 53 -15.33 -6.30 -9.40
C GLN A 53 -14.59 -5.46 -8.35
N LEU A 54 -13.25 -5.56 -8.37
CA LEU A 54 -12.36 -4.71 -7.61
C LEU A 54 -11.34 -4.09 -8.55
N TYR A 55 -11.16 -2.78 -8.42
CA TYR A 55 -10.18 -1.99 -9.14
C TYR A 55 -9.18 -1.40 -8.16
N LEU A 56 -7.90 -1.67 -8.38
CA LEU A 56 -6.81 -1.16 -7.55
C LEU A 56 -6.02 -0.10 -8.32
N PHE A 57 -5.98 1.12 -7.80
CA PHE A 57 -5.17 2.21 -8.32
C PHE A 57 -3.76 2.22 -7.69
N PRO A 58 -2.76 2.83 -8.36
CA PRO A 58 -1.40 2.91 -7.85
C PRO A 58 -1.26 3.78 -6.60
N GLU A 59 -0.09 3.69 -5.97
CA GLU A 59 0.33 4.60 -4.92
C GLU A 59 0.55 6.00 -5.48
N PHE A 60 0.26 7.03 -4.68
CA PHE A 60 0.43 8.46 -5.00
C PHE A 60 -0.24 8.94 -6.29
N ASN A 61 -1.21 8.22 -6.77
CA ASN A 61 -1.82 8.47 -8.07
C ASN A 61 -2.49 9.85 -8.19
N LEU A 62 -2.90 10.43 -7.06
CA LEU A 62 -3.59 11.72 -7.01
C LEU A 62 -2.67 12.91 -6.75
N GLN A 63 -1.54 12.71 -6.05
CA GLN A 63 -0.74 13.80 -5.51
C GLN A 63 0.73 13.78 -5.97
N GLY A 64 1.26 12.60 -6.29
CA GLY A 64 2.68 12.39 -6.50
C GLY A 64 3.46 12.37 -5.18
N PHE A 65 4.76 12.62 -5.25
CA PHE A 65 5.67 12.60 -4.09
C PHE A 65 5.90 14.00 -3.55
N PRO A 66 6.12 14.19 -2.23
CA PRO A 66 6.44 15.49 -1.65
C PRO A 66 7.83 16.04 -2.02
N LEU A 67 8.73 15.26 -2.61
CA LEU A 67 10.04 15.61 -3.23
C LEU A 67 10.72 16.86 -2.66
N HIS A 68 11.13 16.83 -1.37
CA HIS A 68 11.80 17.93 -0.66
C HIS A 68 10.92 19.13 -0.31
N GLU A 69 9.61 19.08 -0.53
CA GLU A 69 8.71 20.10 -0.01
C GLU A 69 8.68 20.09 1.52
N ASN A 70 8.46 21.27 2.09
CA ASN A 70 8.26 21.38 3.53
C ASN A 70 6.98 20.60 3.93
N PRO A 71 6.99 19.83 5.03
CA PRO A 71 5.82 19.05 5.45
C PRO A 71 4.55 19.88 5.65
N ASP A 72 4.66 21.06 6.28
CA ASP A 72 3.49 21.91 6.51
C ASP A 72 2.90 22.46 5.21
N GLU A 73 3.78 22.89 4.28
CA GLU A 73 3.36 23.34 2.95
C GLU A 73 2.72 22.20 2.13
N TRP A 74 3.26 20.99 2.22
CA TRP A 74 2.69 19.82 1.56
C TRP A 74 1.33 19.45 2.13
N ILE A 75 1.18 19.49 3.46
CA ILE A 75 -0.10 19.25 4.14
C ILE A 75 -1.15 20.22 3.65
N GLU A 76 -0.83 21.51 3.68
CA GLU A 76 -1.76 22.57 3.27
C GLU A 76 -2.13 22.48 1.79
N LYS A 77 -1.14 22.24 0.92
CA LYS A 77 -1.33 22.21 -0.52
C LYS A 77 -2.00 20.93 -1.01
N ALA A 78 -1.54 19.76 -0.56
CA ALA A 78 -1.78 18.49 -1.25
C ALA A 78 -2.55 17.44 -0.46
N CYS A 79 -2.46 17.42 0.88
CA CYS A 79 -3.03 16.32 1.64
C CYS A 79 -4.56 16.37 1.70
N LEU A 80 -5.16 15.17 1.74
CA LEU A 80 -6.61 14.97 1.77
C LEU A 80 -7.06 14.42 3.13
N ASN A 81 -8.28 14.76 3.55
CA ASN A 81 -8.91 14.07 4.67
C ASN A 81 -9.58 12.78 4.17
N ILE A 82 -9.30 11.65 4.82
CA ILE A 82 -9.84 10.34 4.46
C ILE A 82 -10.57 9.72 5.66
N PRO A 83 -11.91 9.70 5.68
CA PRO A 83 -12.85 10.39 4.80
C PRO A 83 -12.92 11.89 5.05
N GLY A 84 -13.59 12.66 4.19
CA GLY A 84 -14.06 14.01 4.46
C GLY A 84 -13.64 15.11 3.49
N SER A 85 -12.69 14.85 2.56
CA SER A 85 -12.46 15.80 1.45
C SER A 85 -13.37 15.50 0.26
N ASN A 86 -13.73 16.52 -0.48
CA ASN A 86 -14.60 16.41 -1.67
C ASN A 86 -14.06 15.41 -2.70
N GLU A 87 -12.74 15.33 -2.85
CA GLU A 87 -12.05 14.42 -3.76
C GLU A 87 -12.29 12.96 -3.36
N ILE A 88 -12.23 12.65 -2.07
CA ILE A 88 -12.51 11.32 -1.54
C ILE A 88 -14.00 10.98 -1.67
N GLU A 89 -14.89 11.92 -1.37
CA GLU A 89 -16.34 11.73 -1.55
C GLU A 89 -16.70 11.47 -3.02
N ARG A 90 -16.00 12.09 -3.98
CA ARG A 90 -16.16 11.77 -5.41
C ARG A 90 -15.78 10.34 -5.73
N ILE A 91 -14.67 9.83 -5.21
CA ILE A 91 -14.25 8.43 -5.42
C ILE A 91 -15.26 7.47 -4.77
N GLN A 92 -15.79 7.80 -3.59
CA GLN A 92 -16.87 7.06 -2.93
C GLN A 92 -18.13 7.02 -3.80
N ALA A 93 -18.54 8.15 -4.38
CA ALA A 93 -19.68 8.24 -5.28
C ALA A 93 -19.49 7.40 -6.57
N ILE A 94 -18.27 7.34 -7.11
CA ILE A 94 -17.94 6.47 -8.24
C ILE A 94 -18.11 4.99 -7.86
N ALA A 95 -17.57 4.56 -6.72
CA ALA A 95 -17.71 3.19 -6.23
C ALA A 95 -19.19 2.81 -6.07
N GLN A 96 -19.98 3.70 -5.47
CA GLN A 96 -21.42 3.52 -5.27
C GLN A 96 -22.20 3.47 -6.60
N THR A 97 -21.89 4.37 -7.53
CA THR A 97 -22.59 4.47 -8.83
C THR A 97 -22.39 3.21 -9.66
N TYR A 98 -21.16 2.70 -9.72
CA TYR A 98 -20.81 1.53 -10.53
C TYR A 98 -20.92 0.21 -9.77
N LYS A 99 -21.23 0.23 -8.47
CA LYS A 99 -21.35 -0.96 -7.61
C LYS A 99 -20.07 -1.81 -7.60
N ILE A 100 -18.93 -1.16 -7.40
CA ILE A 100 -17.60 -1.78 -7.46
C ILE A 100 -16.80 -1.49 -6.19
N TYR A 101 -15.78 -2.32 -5.93
CA TYR A 101 -14.74 -2.01 -4.94
C TYR A 101 -13.65 -1.17 -5.59
N ILE A 102 -13.18 -0.14 -4.87
CA ILE A 102 -12.04 0.69 -5.28
C ILE A 102 -10.99 0.68 -4.18
N GLY A 103 -9.80 0.15 -4.49
CA GLY A 103 -8.61 0.31 -3.68
C GLY A 103 -7.78 1.49 -4.20
N ALA A 104 -7.39 2.40 -3.31
CA ALA A 104 -6.64 3.59 -3.65
C ALA A 104 -5.63 3.96 -2.55
N ASN A 105 -4.76 4.93 -2.86
CA ASN A 105 -3.76 5.45 -1.93
C ASN A 105 -3.62 6.96 -2.12
N ALA A 106 -3.46 7.68 -1.02
CA ALA A 106 -3.22 9.12 -1.02
C ALA A 106 -2.48 9.55 0.25
N TYR A 107 -1.88 10.74 0.22
CA TYR A 107 -1.42 11.39 1.44
C TYR A 107 -2.60 11.97 2.21
N GLU A 108 -2.73 11.51 3.45
CA GLU A 108 -3.76 11.90 4.39
C GLU A 108 -3.24 12.93 5.39
N SER A 109 -3.99 14.00 5.62
CA SER A 109 -3.90 14.83 6.82
C SER A 109 -5.19 14.71 7.63
N THR A 110 -5.10 14.90 8.94
CA THR A 110 -6.26 14.78 9.83
C THR A 110 -6.12 15.69 11.04
N ASN A 111 -7.24 16.17 11.55
CA ASN A 111 -7.29 16.98 12.76
C ASN A 111 -6.83 16.21 14.02
N ASP A 112 -6.82 14.90 13.96
CA ASP A 112 -6.33 14.06 15.06
C ASP A 112 -4.82 14.17 15.28
N TRP A 113 -4.08 14.46 14.21
CA TRP A 113 -2.62 14.47 14.19
C TRP A 113 -2.11 15.70 13.44
N LEU A 114 -2.26 16.88 14.06
CA LEU A 114 -1.84 18.15 13.48
C LEU A 114 -0.33 18.17 13.17
N GLY A 115 0.04 18.77 12.04
CA GLY A 115 1.41 18.83 11.55
C GLY A 115 1.96 17.50 11.04
N ARG A 116 1.11 16.46 10.93
CA ARG A 116 1.48 15.15 10.38
C ARG A 116 0.66 14.82 9.15
N TYR A 117 1.28 14.13 8.21
CA TYR A 117 0.59 13.52 7.09
C TYR A 117 1.04 12.07 6.93
N PHE A 118 0.14 11.22 6.46
CA PHE A 118 0.36 9.78 6.36
C PHE A 118 0.21 9.32 4.91
N ASN A 119 1.06 8.39 4.50
CA ASN A 119 0.81 7.58 3.30
C ASN A 119 -0.31 6.60 3.66
N CYS A 120 -1.51 6.85 3.15
CA CYS A 120 -2.72 6.14 3.52
C CYS A 120 -3.32 5.37 2.35
N SER A 121 -3.44 4.06 2.50
CA SER A 121 -4.19 3.20 1.59
C SER A 121 -5.59 2.96 2.13
N PHE A 122 -6.59 2.96 1.26
CA PHE A 122 -7.98 2.77 1.65
C PHE A 122 -8.76 1.94 0.63
N LEU A 123 -9.77 1.24 1.12
CA LEU A 123 -10.69 0.43 0.31
C LEU A 123 -12.12 0.95 0.47
N ILE A 124 -12.74 1.25 -0.65
CA ILE A 124 -14.13 1.66 -0.75
C ILE A 124 -14.95 0.48 -1.26
N ASP A 125 -16.08 0.21 -0.64
CA ASP A 125 -17.02 -0.84 -1.03
C ASP A 125 -18.09 -0.35 -2.04
N PRO A 126 -18.93 -1.25 -2.58
CA PRO A 126 -20.00 -0.89 -3.52
C PRO A 126 -21.11 0.01 -2.94
N SER A 127 -21.15 0.23 -1.64
CA SER A 127 -22.06 1.21 -1.02
C SER A 127 -21.49 2.63 -0.99
N GLY A 128 -20.18 2.76 -1.29
CA GLY A 128 -19.43 4.00 -1.19
C GLY A 128 -18.76 4.20 0.18
N GLU A 129 -18.81 3.21 1.07
CA GLU A 129 -18.20 3.29 2.38
C GLU A 129 -16.71 2.94 2.35
N ILE A 130 -15.88 3.69 3.08
CA ILE A 130 -14.48 3.33 3.32
C ILE A 130 -14.42 2.26 4.40
N ILE A 131 -14.24 1.02 3.99
CA ILE A 131 -14.27 -0.17 4.87
C ILE A 131 -12.90 -0.59 5.37
N LEU A 132 -11.83 -0.03 4.85
CA LEU A 132 -10.47 -0.24 5.31
C LEU A 132 -9.67 1.04 5.11
N LYS A 133 -8.86 1.38 6.12
CA LYS A 133 -7.88 2.45 6.06
C LYS A 133 -6.60 1.98 6.74
N TYR A 134 -5.49 2.01 5.99
CA TYR A 134 -4.18 1.60 6.44
C TYR A 134 -3.17 2.73 6.26
N ARG A 135 -2.63 3.25 7.34
CA ARG A 135 -1.52 4.19 7.34
C ARG A 135 -0.21 3.43 7.34
N ARG A 136 0.62 3.67 6.34
CA ARG A 136 1.90 2.99 6.14
C ARG A 136 2.78 3.10 7.39
N ILE A 137 3.28 1.96 7.88
CA ILE A 137 4.14 1.89 9.07
C ILE A 137 5.59 2.12 8.70
N ASN A 138 6.10 1.38 7.72
CA ASN A 138 7.50 1.47 7.30
C ASN A 138 7.64 2.51 6.18
N THR A 139 7.94 3.75 6.52
CA THR A 139 8.10 4.87 5.60
C THR A 139 9.26 5.77 6.00
N THR A 140 9.83 6.46 5.00
CA THR A 140 10.88 7.49 5.17
C THR A 140 10.46 8.84 4.58
N GLU A 141 9.19 8.99 4.20
CA GLU A 141 8.71 10.15 3.44
C GLU A 141 7.51 10.86 4.07
N ALA A 142 6.87 10.20 5.02
CA ALA A 142 5.68 10.69 5.69
C ALA A 142 5.74 10.28 7.17
N SER A 143 4.86 10.82 7.98
CA SER A 143 4.69 10.34 9.35
C SER A 143 4.20 8.89 9.35
N SER A 144 4.61 8.15 10.35
CA SER A 144 4.21 6.77 10.57
C SER A 144 3.40 6.63 11.86
N PRO A 145 2.45 5.70 11.95
CA PRO A 145 1.89 5.29 13.24
C PRO A 145 2.94 4.87 14.26
N HIS A 146 4.10 4.37 13.82
CA HIS A 146 5.21 3.98 14.67
C HIS A 146 5.91 5.19 15.35
N ASP A 147 5.88 6.36 14.72
CA ASP A 147 6.47 7.59 15.25
C ASP A 147 5.74 8.11 16.49
N ILE A 148 4.49 7.69 16.68
CA ILE A 148 3.57 8.08 17.75
C ILE A 148 2.84 6.83 18.29
N LEU A 149 3.52 5.70 18.37
CA LEU A 149 2.92 4.37 18.54
C LEU A 149 1.98 4.26 19.73
N ASP A 150 2.39 4.77 20.89
CA ASP A 150 1.60 4.66 22.12
C ASP A 150 0.31 5.50 22.02
N GLN A 151 0.42 6.73 21.54
CA GLN A 151 -0.72 7.62 21.31
C GLN A 151 -1.64 7.06 20.21
N TYR A 152 -1.05 6.47 19.17
CA TYR A 152 -1.81 5.88 18.07
C TYR A 152 -2.63 4.67 18.53
N ILE A 153 -2.02 3.77 19.31
CA ILE A 153 -2.70 2.61 19.89
C ILE A 153 -3.77 3.03 20.89
N GLU A 154 -3.50 4.01 21.75
CA GLU A 154 -4.48 4.54 22.71
C GLU A 154 -5.73 5.05 21.98
N LYS A 155 -5.55 5.77 20.87
CA LYS A 155 -6.64 6.40 20.13
C LYS A 155 -7.41 5.43 19.22
N HIS A 156 -6.70 4.56 18.50
CA HIS A 156 -7.25 3.74 17.42
C HIS A 156 -7.28 2.23 17.74
N GLY A 157 -6.63 1.81 18.82
CA GLY A 157 -6.44 0.40 19.17
C GLY A 157 -5.33 -0.27 18.34
N VAL A 158 -4.77 -1.35 18.87
CA VAL A 158 -3.68 -2.11 18.23
C VAL A 158 -4.10 -2.72 16.88
N ASP A 159 -5.37 -3.03 16.72
CA ASP A 159 -5.89 -3.64 15.49
C ASP A 159 -5.85 -2.68 14.29
N SER A 160 -5.80 -1.38 14.53
CA SER A 160 -5.66 -0.36 13.49
C SER A 160 -4.29 -0.33 12.81
N LEU A 161 -3.27 -0.95 13.41
CA LEU A 161 -1.94 -1.07 12.81
C LEU A 161 -1.92 -2.05 11.63
N PHE A 162 -2.74 -3.09 11.68
CA PHE A 162 -2.83 -4.12 10.62
C PHE A 162 -4.29 -4.45 10.31
N PRO A 163 -5.05 -3.51 9.76
CA PRO A 163 -6.48 -3.70 9.52
C PRO A 163 -6.74 -4.67 8.38
N VAL A 164 -7.80 -5.47 8.55
CA VAL A 164 -8.31 -6.40 7.53
C VAL A 164 -9.81 -6.21 7.40
N ALA A 165 -10.27 -5.85 6.22
CA ALA A 165 -11.69 -5.73 5.90
C ALA A 165 -12.28 -7.10 5.56
N LYS A 166 -13.36 -7.48 6.23
CA LYS A 166 -14.16 -8.66 5.89
C LYS A 166 -15.19 -8.27 4.83
N THR A 167 -15.05 -8.80 3.64
CA THR A 167 -15.92 -8.47 2.50
C THR A 167 -16.50 -9.72 1.86
N GLU A 168 -17.49 -9.53 0.98
CA GLU A 168 -18.00 -10.60 0.15
C GLU A 168 -17.01 -11.12 -0.90
N LEU A 169 -15.88 -10.40 -1.13
CA LEU A 169 -14.78 -10.85 -1.99
C LEU A 169 -13.75 -11.70 -1.24
N GLY A 170 -13.83 -11.73 0.08
CA GLY A 170 -12.86 -12.33 1.01
C GLY A 170 -12.32 -11.31 2.00
N ASN A 171 -11.33 -11.71 2.79
CA ASN A 171 -10.67 -10.84 3.76
C ASN A 171 -9.54 -10.06 3.08
N ILE A 172 -9.71 -8.75 2.96
CA ILE A 172 -8.81 -7.87 2.21
C ILE A 172 -7.97 -7.02 3.15
N ALA A 173 -6.67 -6.97 2.90
CA ALA A 173 -5.73 -6.03 3.52
C ALA A 173 -5.04 -5.17 2.46
N MET A 174 -4.40 -4.09 2.89
CA MET A 174 -3.60 -3.23 2.01
C MET A 174 -2.19 -3.07 2.57
N MET A 175 -1.19 -2.99 1.67
CA MET A 175 0.22 -2.79 2.00
C MET A 175 0.87 -1.99 0.85
N PRO A 176 1.17 -0.69 1.01
CA PRO A 176 1.67 0.10 -0.10
C PRO A 176 3.17 -0.07 -0.35
N CYS A 177 3.54 -0.11 -1.61
CA CYS A 177 4.85 0.18 -2.19
C CYS A 177 6.04 -0.46 -1.44
N GLY A 178 7.01 0.35 -1.04
CA GLY A 178 8.26 -0.08 -0.38
C GLY A 178 8.06 -0.84 0.93
N GLU A 179 6.89 -0.84 1.50
CA GLU A 179 6.60 -1.66 2.69
C GLU A 179 6.72 -3.17 2.43
N ILE A 180 6.71 -3.56 1.16
CA ILE A 180 6.96 -4.93 0.72
C ILE A 180 8.35 -5.47 1.11
N VAL A 181 9.31 -4.60 1.41
CA VAL A 181 10.66 -4.96 1.86
C VAL A 181 10.61 -5.72 3.20
N TRP A 182 9.66 -5.37 4.07
CA TRP A 182 9.49 -5.98 5.39
C TRP A 182 8.50 -7.16 5.34
N PRO A 183 8.98 -8.41 5.51
CA PRO A 183 8.11 -9.59 5.50
C PRO A 183 7.09 -9.59 6.64
N GLU A 184 7.41 -8.92 7.74
CA GLU A 184 6.59 -8.81 8.93
C GLU A 184 5.23 -8.17 8.64
N THR A 185 5.17 -7.14 7.79
CA THR A 185 3.91 -6.46 7.44
C THR A 185 2.92 -7.42 6.79
N ALA A 186 3.34 -8.12 5.74
CA ALA A 186 2.48 -9.10 5.07
C ALA A 186 2.09 -10.26 5.99
N ARG A 187 3.02 -10.69 6.85
CA ARG A 187 2.77 -11.74 7.85
C ARG A 187 1.75 -11.29 8.89
N ALA A 188 1.88 -10.10 9.43
CA ALA A 188 0.94 -9.54 10.40
C ALA A 188 -0.47 -9.44 9.82
N LEU A 189 -0.62 -8.89 8.62
CA LEU A 189 -1.90 -8.81 7.91
C LEU A 189 -2.51 -10.22 7.70
N THR A 190 -1.69 -11.21 7.33
CA THR A 190 -2.15 -12.59 7.15
C THR A 190 -2.59 -13.22 8.47
N MET A 191 -1.86 -12.99 9.56
CA MET A 191 -2.22 -13.47 10.89
C MET A 191 -3.51 -12.81 11.42
N LYS A 192 -3.84 -11.61 10.94
CA LYS A 192 -5.14 -10.94 11.17
C LYS A 192 -6.24 -11.46 10.24
N GLY A 193 -5.92 -12.41 9.36
CA GLY A 193 -6.88 -13.13 8.53
C GLY A 193 -6.94 -12.70 7.07
N ALA A 194 -6.03 -11.88 6.58
CA ALA A 194 -6.01 -11.47 5.17
C ALA A 194 -5.90 -12.68 4.23
N GLU A 195 -6.75 -12.72 3.22
CA GLU A 195 -6.75 -13.67 2.10
C GLU A 195 -6.22 -13.01 0.83
N ILE A 196 -6.36 -11.70 0.76
CA ILE A 196 -5.96 -10.86 -0.36
C ILE A 196 -5.17 -9.67 0.20
N ILE A 197 -4.01 -9.39 -0.39
CA ILE A 197 -3.25 -8.16 -0.12
C ILE A 197 -3.26 -7.30 -1.37
N LEU A 198 -3.84 -6.11 -1.26
CA LEU A 198 -3.78 -5.07 -2.27
C LEU A 198 -2.51 -4.25 -2.08
N HIS A 199 -1.73 -4.12 -3.15
CA HIS A 199 -0.44 -3.45 -3.14
C HIS A 199 -0.43 -2.31 -4.15
N PRO A 200 -0.95 -1.11 -3.77
CA PRO A 200 -0.74 0.10 -4.55
C PRO A 200 0.74 0.47 -4.48
N THR A 201 1.37 0.68 -5.64
CA THR A 201 2.80 0.95 -5.69
C THR A 201 3.16 1.94 -6.78
N SER A 202 4.33 2.55 -6.66
CA SER A 202 4.91 3.45 -7.65
C SER A 202 6.39 3.15 -7.87
N ASP A 203 6.68 1.88 -8.15
CA ASP A 203 8.03 1.36 -8.31
C ASP A 203 8.79 2.13 -9.40
N HIS A 204 9.99 2.57 -9.07
CA HIS A 204 10.91 3.25 -9.98
C HIS A 204 12.36 2.80 -9.69
N GLY A 205 13.28 2.95 -10.67
CA GLY A 205 14.70 2.57 -10.53
C GLY A 205 14.98 1.09 -10.89
N GLU A 206 15.99 0.83 -11.72
CA GLU A 206 16.28 -0.53 -12.24
C GLU A 206 16.82 -1.49 -11.17
N GLN A 207 17.60 -0.99 -10.21
CA GLN A 207 18.27 -1.84 -9.23
C GLN A 207 17.28 -2.46 -8.24
N ASP A 208 16.24 -1.72 -7.85
CA ASP A 208 15.23 -2.19 -6.93
C ASP A 208 14.22 -3.11 -7.60
N HIS A 209 14.04 -2.97 -8.91
CA HIS A 209 13.05 -3.72 -9.68
C HIS A 209 13.19 -5.25 -9.51
N MET A 210 14.38 -5.80 -9.63
CA MET A 210 14.62 -7.24 -9.50
C MET A 210 14.31 -7.76 -8.10
N ALA A 211 14.69 -7.02 -7.07
CA ALA A 211 14.41 -7.36 -5.69
C ALA A 211 12.90 -7.30 -5.39
N TRP A 212 12.23 -6.24 -5.81
CA TRP A 212 10.80 -6.04 -5.59
C TRP A 212 9.94 -7.09 -6.28
N GLU A 213 10.30 -7.52 -7.48
CA GLU A 213 9.65 -8.62 -8.17
C GLU A 213 9.72 -9.93 -7.37
N SER A 214 10.87 -10.18 -6.75
CA SER A 214 11.06 -11.33 -5.87
C SER A 214 10.23 -11.20 -4.60
N TYR A 215 10.19 -10.01 -3.99
CA TYR A 215 9.40 -9.76 -2.79
C TYR A 215 7.90 -9.94 -3.04
N LYS A 216 7.34 -9.41 -4.14
CA LYS A 216 5.92 -9.59 -4.48
C LYS A 216 5.51 -11.06 -4.51
N LYS A 217 6.31 -11.90 -5.15
CA LYS A 217 6.09 -13.35 -5.21
C LYS A 217 6.25 -14.04 -3.86
N ALA A 218 7.27 -13.62 -3.09
CA ALA A 218 7.52 -14.15 -1.76
C ALA A 218 6.35 -13.85 -0.82
N ARG A 219 5.89 -12.57 -0.76
CA ARG A 219 4.75 -12.17 0.09
C ARG A 219 3.48 -12.96 -0.23
N ALA A 220 3.20 -13.20 -1.52
CA ALA A 220 2.09 -14.04 -1.93
C ALA A 220 2.26 -15.49 -1.44
N SER A 221 3.40 -16.11 -1.75
CA SER A 221 3.65 -17.51 -1.49
C SER A 221 3.79 -17.84 0.00
N GLU A 222 4.62 -17.12 0.75
CA GLU A 222 4.89 -17.39 2.16
C GLU A 222 3.68 -17.17 3.07
N ASN A 223 2.74 -16.33 2.62
CA ASN A 223 1.51 -15.98 3.33
C ASN A 223 0.27 -16.67 2.76
N MET A 224 0.40 -17.41 1.66
CA MET A 224 -0.71 -18.09 1.00
C MET A 224 -1.88 -17.11 0.73
N VAL A 225 -1.60 -15.97 0.09
CA VAL A 225 -2.56 -14.91 -0.24
C VAL A 225 -2.53 -14.62 -1.73
N TYR A 226 -3.64 -14.13 -2.27
CA TYR A 226 -3.59 -13.39 -3.52
C TYR A 226 -2.90 -12.05 -3.28
N PHE A 227 -1.97 -11.69 -4.14
CA PHE A 227 -1.24 -10.44 -4.09
C PHE A 227 -1.51 -9.64 -5.37
N ILE A 228 -2.25 -8.53 -5.24
CA ILE A 228 -2.69 -7.70 -6.36
C ILE A 228 -1.88 -6.41 -6.32
N SER A 229 -0.93 -6.26 -7.26
CA SER A 229 0.02 -5.15 -7.30
C SER A 229 -0.29 -4.23 -8.47
N SER A 230 -0.79 -3.03 -8.17
CA SER A 230 -1.03 -1.98 -9.15
C SER A 230 0.07 -0.94 -9.10
N ASN A 231 0.89 -0.87 -10.14
CA ASN A 231 1.99 0.07 -10.25
C ASN A 231 1.63 1.26 -11.14
N ALA A 232 2.22 2.42 -10.86
CA ALA A 232 2.11 3.59 -11.73
C ALA A 232 2.67 3.27 -13.13
N GLY A 233 1.97 3.74 -14.15
CA GLY A 233 2.41 3.66 -15.55
C GLY A 233 3.39 4.76 -15.93
N GLY A 234 3.56 5.76 -15.07
CA GLY A 234 4.40 6.94 -15.23
C GLY A 234 3.90 8.08 -14.37
N MET A 235 4.52 9.25 -14.50
CA MET A 235 4.15 10.49 -13.81
C MET A 235 3.94 11.62 -14.82
N ILE A 236 2.96 12.48 -14.57
CA ILE A 236 2.69 13.67 -15.39
C ILE A 236 2.78 14.92 -14.51
N GLY A 237 3.50 15.94 -15.00
CA GLY A 237 3.56 17.26 -14.37
C GLY A 237 4.52 17.38 -13.20
N GLY A 238 5.41 16.40 -12.97
CA GLY A 238 6.41 16.41 -11.92
C GLY A 238 7.82 16.78 -12.39
N PRO A 239 8.76 16.91 -11.46
CA PRO A 239 10.18 17.16 -11.78
C PRO A 239 10.92 15.91 -12.28
N LEU A 240 10.30 14.73 -12.20
CA LEU A 240 10.87 13.48 -12.71
C LEU A 240 10.40 13.21 -14.15
N PRO A 241 11.20 12.48 -14.95
CA PRO A 241 10.76 12.06 -16.28
C PRO A 241 9.44 11.26 -16.23
N GLU A 242 8.54 11.49 -17.17
CA GLU A 242 7.22 10.84 -17.20
C GLU A 242 7.29 9.31 -17.22
N GLY A 243 8.32 8.73 -17.80
CA GLY A 243 8.55 7.28 -17.86
C GLY A 243 9.33 6.70 -16.66
N SER A 244 9.45 7.41 -15.54
CA SER A 244 10.22 6.95 -14.37
C SER A 244 9.66 5.70 -13.69
N ASN A 245 8.36 5.42 -13.86
CA ASN A 245 7.74 4.20 -13.34
C ASN A 245 7.69 3.12 -14.40
N TYR A 246 7.90 1.87 -14.00
CA TYR A 246 7.95 0.73 -14.93
C TYR A 246 6.60 0.19 -15.36
N GLY A 247 5.52 0.53 -14.68
CA GLY A 247 4.29 -0.21 -14.81
C GLY A 247 4.45 -1.64 -14.28
N ASN A 248 4.30 -2.64 -15.14
CA ASN A 248 4.39 -4.06 -14.77
C ASN A 248 3.42 -4.49 -13.66
N SER A 249 2.26 -3.83 -13.57
CA SER A 249 1.17 -4.21 -12.68
C SER A 249 0.80 -5.67 -12.86
N LYS A 250 0.50 -6.39 -11.78
CA LYS A 250 0.29 -7.84 -11.84
C LYS A 250 -0.60 -8.38 -10.74
N ILE A 251 -1.14 -9.56 -10.99
CA ILE A 251 -1.83 -10.38 -9.99
C ILE A 251 -1.03 -11.66 -9.79
N ILE A 252 -0.76 -12.01 -8.55
CA ILE A 252 0.02 -13.17 -8.13
C ILE A 252 -0.86 -14.05 -7.27
N ASP A 253 -0.86 -15.34 -7.53
CA ASP A 253 -1.62 -16.31 -6.75
C ASP A 253 -0.92 -16.68 -5.42
N PHE A 254 -1.64 -17.41 -4.59
CA PHE A 254 -1.20 -17.86 -3.27
C PHE A 254 -0.04 -18.90 -3.31
N ASN A 255 0.43 -19.31 -4.49
CA ASN A 255 1.65 -20.09 -4.67
C ASN A 255 2.84 -19.23 -5.12
N GLY A 256 2.64 -17.93 -5.35
CA GLY A 256 3.65 -17.01 -5.85
C GLY A 256 3.78 -16.99 -7.38
N GLN A 257 2.80 -17.56 -8.09
CA GLN A 257 2.79 -17.54 -9.55
C GLN A 257 2.08 -16.30 -10.08
N VAL A 258 2.68 -15.64 -11.06
CA VAL A 258 2.06 -14.50 -11.74
C VAL A 258 0.95 -15.03 -12.66
N ILE A 259 -0.30 -14.71 -12.32
CA ILE A 259 -1.47 -15.10 -13.11
C ILE A 259 -1.58 -14.24 -14.37
N VAL A 260 -1.39 -12.93 -14.19
CA VAL A 260 -1.43 -11.93 -15.25
C VAL A 260 -0.51 -10.78 -14.93
N GLN A 261 0.11 -10.22 -15.94
CA GLN A 261 1.00 -9.07 -15.81
C GLN A 261 0.82 -8.12 -16.99
N ASN A 262 0.85 -6.84 -16.70
CA ASN A 262 1.10 -5.80 -17.68
C ASN A 262 2.58 -5.73 -18.02
N HIS A 263 2.93 -5.33 -19.21
CA HIS A 263 4.32 -5.19 -19.62
C HIS A 263 4.63 -3.74 -19.99
N GLY A 264 5.63 -3.17 -19.32
CA GLY A 264 6.11 -1.83 -19.59
C GLY A 264 5.30 -0.72 -18.92
N SER A 265 5.77 0.49 -19.11
CA SER A 265 5.17 1.74 -18.65
C SER A 265 3.96 2.13 -19.51
N GLY A 266 3.33 3.23 -19.12
CA GLY A 266 2.12 3.74 -19.77
C GLY A 266 0.82 3.24 -19.13
N GLU A 267 -0.27 3.89 -19.50
CA GLU A 267 -1.60 3.59 -18.96
C GLU A 267 -2.12 2.24 -19.47
N SER A 268 -2.62 1.41 -18.57
CA SER A 268 -3.15 0.07 -18.91
C SER A 268 -4.04 -0.52 -17.82
N SER A 269 -5.00 -1.33 -18.22
CA SER A 269 -5.85 -2.16 -17.35
C SER A 269 -5.77 -3.66 -17.70
N ARG A 270 -4.73 -4.06 -18.44
CA ARG A 270 -4.59 -5.45 -18.94
C ARG A 270 -4.26 -6.46 -17.85
N ALA A 271 -3.66 -6.01 -16.72
CA ALA A 271 -3.47 -6.88 -15.55
C ALA A 271 -4.82 -7.07 -14.84
N SER A 272 -5.67 -7.89 -15.45
CA SER A 272 -7.03 -8.19 -14.98
C SER A 272 -7.27 -9.69 -15.03
N SER A 273 -7.77 -10.28 -13.93
CA SER A 273 -8.01 -11.73 -13.83
C SER A 273 -9.17 -12.05 -12.91
N VAL A 274 -9.73 -13.23 -13.07
CA VAL A 274 -10.68 -13.83 -12.13
C VAL A 274 -9.89 -14.36 -10.93
N ILE A 275 -10.38 -14.06 -9.73
CA ILE A 275 -9.89 -14.55 -8.45
C ILE A 275 -10.82 -15.68 -8.00
N ASP A 276 -10.25 -16.83 -7.66
CA ASP A 276 -10.97 -18.02 -7.14
C ASP A 276 -10.67 -18.18 -5.65
N MET A 277 -11.60 -17.73 -4.81
CA MET A 277 -11.47 -17.79 -3.36
C MET A 277 -11.59 -19.22 -2.83
N ASP A 278 -12.36 -20.06 -3.50
CA ASP A 278 -12.47 -21.47 -3.13
C ASP A 278 -11.14 -22.21 -3.34
N ALA A 279 -10.41 -21.88 -4.42
CA ALA A 279 -9.08 -22.44 -4.66
C ALA A 279 -8.10 -22.07 -3.53
N LEU A 280 -8.05 -20.80 -3.13
CA LEU A 280 -7.24 -20.35 -2.00
C LEU A 280 -7.61 -21.07 -0.71
N ARG A 281 -8.91 -21.13 -0.37
CA ARG A 281 -9.41 -21.70 0.87
C ARG A 281 -9.17 -23.19 0.94
N ARG A 282 -9.30 -23.92 -0.16
CA ARG A 282 -8.92 -25.35 -0.26
C ARG A 282 -7.44 -25.57 0.13
N VAL A 283 -6.53 -24.71 -0.38
CA VAL A 283 -5.10 -24.84 -0.07
C VAL A 283 -4.82 -24.46 1.39
N ARG A 284 -5.46 -23.42 1.91
CA ARG A 284 -5.30 -22.98 3.32
C ARG A 284 -5.84 -24.00 4.33
N SER A 285 -6.89 -24.73 3.99
CA SER A 285 -7.48 -25.77 4.85
C SER A 285 -6.84 -27.14 4.68
N ALA A 286 -6.04 -27.35 3.64
CA ALA A 286 -5.39 -28.64 3.41
C ALA A 286 -4.28 -28.91 4.43
N ARG A 287 -4.18 -30.19 4.85
CA ARG A 287 -3.08 -30.66 5.71
C ARG A 287 -1.72 -30.54 5.01
N ALA A 288 -1.66 -30.89 3.72
CA ALA A 288 -0.47 -30.86 2.91
C ALA A 288 -0.50 -29.63 1.97
N GLY A 289 0.63 -28.93 1.85
CA GLY A 289 0.87 -27.88 0.87
C GLY A 289 1.91 -28.31 -0.17
N VAL A 290 2.45 -27.35 -0.92
CA VAL A 290 3.45 -27.57 -1.99
C VAL A 290 4.70 -28.35 -1.51
N TYR A 291 5.04 -28.21 -0.23
CA TYR A 291 6.20 -28.90 0.39
C TYR A 291 5.78 -30.02 1.35
N GLY A 292 4.60 -30.61 1.15
CA GLY A 292 4.09 -31.68 2.00
C GLY A 292 3.44 -31.22 3.33
N TYR A 293 3.40 -29.93 3.61
CA TYR A 293 2.76 -29.35 4.79
C TYR A 293 2.16 -27.96 4.54
N ASN A 294 1.19 -27.59 5.36
CA ASN A 294 0.59 -26.27 5.32
C ASN A 294 1.49 -25.25 6.02
N ARG A 295 1.98 -24.26 5.29
CA ARG A 295 2.95 -23.28 5.80
C ARG A 295 2.39 -22.42 6.92
N LEU A 296 1.11 -21.99 6.83
CA LEU A 296 0.48 -21.21 7.90
C LEU A 296 0.17 -22.08 9.11
N GLY A 297 -0.27 -23.33 8.90
CA GLY A 297 -0.57 -24.27 9.98
C GLY A 297 0.65 -24.75 10.76
N THR A 298 1.87 -24.44 10.29
CA THR A 298 3.13 -24.80 10.96
C THR A 298 3.90 -23.60 11.50
N LEU A 299 3.29 -22.40 11.50
CA LEU A 299 3.92 -21.21 12.08
C LEU A 299 4.16 -21.39 13.59
N ARG A 300 5.35 -21.03 14.03
CA ARG A 300 5.80 -21.12 15.43
C ARG A 300 6.14 -19.72 15.95
N THR A 301 5.12 -18.88 16.03
CA THR A 301 5.23 -17.44 16.32
C THR A 301 5.89 -17.15 17.67
N GLU A 302 5.64 -18.00 18.66
CA GLU A 302 6.18 -17.88 20.01
C GLU A 302 7.71 -18.01 20.07
N VAL A 303 8.34 -18.66 19.08
CA VAL A 303 9.82 -18.79 18.99
C VAL A 303 10.46 -17.48 18.56
N TYR A 304 9.76 -16.68 17.74
CA TYR A 304 10.30 -15.41 17.23
C TYR A 304 10.07 -14.24 18.19
N ARG A 305 9.00 -14.31 18.98
CA ARG A 305 8.58 -13.25 19.90
C ARG A 305 9.72 -12.72 20.79
N PRO A 306 10.49 -13.53 21.52
CA PRO A 306 11.58 -13.05 22.38
C PRO A 306 12.64 -12.26 21.59
N ILE A 307 12.93 -12.69 20.36
CA ILE A 307 13.95 -12.05 19.51
C ILE A 307 13.53 -10.64 19.12
N TYR A 308 12.25 -10.45 18.76
CA TYR A 308 11.71 -9.12 18.45
C TYR A 308 11.60 -8.22 19.69
N GLU A 309 11.25 -8.77 20.84
CA GLU A 309 11.15 -8.03 22.10
C GLU A 309 12.53 -7.58 22.61
N GLU A 310 13.58 -8.39 22.46
CA GLU A 310 14.94 -8.09 22.91
C GLU A 310 15.72 -7.19 21.94
N ASN A 311 15.34 -7.16 20.67
CA ASN A 311 16.12 -6.52 19.61
C ASN A 311 15.36 -5.39 18.93
N VAL A 312 15.13 -4.30 19.66
CA VAL A 312 14.57 -3.07 19.05
C VAL A 312 15.60 -2.46 18.12
N PHE A 313 15.22 -2.26 16.84
CA PHE A 313 16.05 -1.57 15.85
C PHE A 313 15.69 -0.08 15.81
N TYR A 314 14.76 0.32 14.97
CA TYR A 314 14.30 1.71 14.93
C TYR A 314 13.37 1.97 16.12
N PRO A 315 13.65 2.99 16.96
CA PRO A 315 12.84 3.23 18.16
C PRO A 315 11.44 3.74 17.81
N SER A 316 10.43 3.22 18.52
CA SER A 316 9.07 3.75 18.45
C SER A 316 8.97 5.12 19.14
N ASN A 317 7.89 5.85 18.85
CA ASN A 317 7.60 7.17 19.45
C ASN A 317 8.68 8.24 19.20
N SER A 318 9.50 8.08 18.14
CA SER A 318 10.62 8.99 17.85
C SER A 318 10.19 10.43 17.57
N PHE A 319 8.93 10.62 17.17
CA PHE A 319 8.34 11.92 16.88
C PHE A 319 7.04 12.15 17.68
N ALA A 320 6.92 11.55 18.88
CA ALA A 320 5.70 11.65 19.69
C ALA A 320 5.40 13.09 20.14
N ASP A 321 6.42 13.83 20.54
CA ASP A 321 6.27 15.19 21.06
C ASP A 321 6.10 16.23 19.95
N GLU A 322 6.88 16.13 18.87
CA GLU A 322 6.83 17.04 17.73
C GLU A 322 6.77 16.26 16.41
N PRO A 323 5.99 16.74 15.41
CA PRO A 323 6.02 16.17 14.07
C PRO A 323 7.40 16.27 13.43
N MET A 324 7.71 15.31 12.55
CA MET A 324 8.89 15.35 11.70
C MET A 324 8.90 16.63 10.85
N LYS A 325 10.00 17.37 10.86
CA LYS A 325 10.20 18.63 10.11
C LYS A 325 10.89 18.39 8.76
N SER A 326 11.61 17.27 8.64
CA SER A 326 12.31 16.92 7.41
C SER A 326 12.63 15.42 7.36
N ARG A 327 12.79 14.90 6.14
CA ARG A 327 13.27 13.51 5.93
C ARG A 327 14.66 13.26 6.50
N LYS A 328 15.46 14.32 6.70
CA LYS A 328 16.79 14.20 7.29
C LYS A 328 16.72 13.62 8.70
N GLU A 329 15.72 13.99 9.49
CA GLU A 329 15.57 13.50 10.87
C GLU A 329 15.33 11.98 10.93
N ILE A 330 14.61 11.43 9.96
CA ILE A 330 14.47 9.97 9.82
C ILE A 330 15.82 9.34 9.47
N GLY A 331 16.58 9.97 8.55
CA GLY A 331 17.93 9.52 8.18
C GLY A 331 18.88 9.51 9.39
N ASP A 332 18.87 10.55 10.20
CA ASP A 332 19.66 10.66 11.41
C ASP A 332 19.31 9.53 12.42
N ASN A 333 18.03 9.24 12.62
CA ASN A 333 17.57 8.13 13.47
C ASN A 333 18.02 6.76 12.93
N ILE A 334 18.04 6.57 11.62
CA ILE A 334 18.54 5.35 10.99
C ILE A 334 20.04 5.19 11.23
N GLU A 335 20.83 6.25 11.03
CA GLU A 335 22.28 6.25 11.28
C GLU A 335 22.61 5.95 12.75
N GLU A 336 21.87 6.54 13.68
CA GLU A 336 21.99 6.25 15.10
C GLU A 336 21.68 4.80 15.41
N THR A 337 20.59 4.26 14.84
CA THR A 337 20.22 2.85 14.99
C THR A 337 21.33 1.92 14.49
N VAL A 338 21.86 2.17 13.29
CA VAL A 338 22.96 1.39 12.71
C VAL A 338 24.21 1.45 13.62
N SER A 339 24.57 2.67 14.06
CA SER A 339 25.72 2.88 14.97
C SER A 339 25.56 2.13 16.28
N ARG A 340 24.38 2.14 16.87
CA ARG A 340 24.04 1.38 18.08
C ARG A 340 24.17 -0.12 17.85
N LYS A 341 23.63 -0.65 16.75
CA LYS A 341 23.71 -2.08 16.42
C LYS A 341 25.13 -2.55 16.10
N VAL A 342 26.01 -1.67 15.64
CA VAL A 342 27.44 -1.95 15.51
C VAL A 342 28.09 -2.05 16.92
N LYS A 343 27.79 -1.14 17.83
CA LYS A 343 28.32 -1.19 19.22
C LYS A 343 27.83 -2.44 19.98
N GLU A 344 26.61 -2.86 19.75
CA GLU A 344 26.04 -4.08 20.30
C GLU A 344 26.62 -5.36 19.68
N GLY A 345 27.41 -5.27 18.60
CA GLY A 345 28.01 -6.41 17.90
C GLY A 345 27.05 -7.17 16.97
N ILE A 346 25.81 -6.66 16.77
CA ILE A 346 24.84 -7.24 15.84
C ILE A 346 25.26 -6.94 14.39
N PHE A 347 25.71 -5.70 14.15
CA PHE A 347 26.34 -5.35 12.87
C PHE A 347 27.86 -5.29 13.02
N ARG A 348 28.57 -5.40 11.90
CA ARG A 348 30.02 -5.23 11.83
C ARG A 348 30.35 -4.06 10.91
N SER A 349 31.23 -3.18 11.38
CA SER A 349 31.77 -2.12 10.52
C SER A 349 32.61 -2.70 9.40
N PRO A 350 32.61 -2.10 8.19
CA PRO A 350 33.55 -2.47 7.17
C PRO A 350 34.98 -2.26 7.67
N LYS A 351 35.91 -3.15 7.28
CA LYS A 351 37.32 -2.91 7.53
C LYS A 351 37.73 -1.69 6.69
N LEU A 352 38.19 -0.64 7.32
CA LEU A 352 38.85 0.45 6.63
C LEU A 352 40.09 -0.13 5.95
N SER A 353 40.12 -0.12 4.62
CA SER A 353 41.27 -0.53 3.82
C SER A 353 42.36 0.53 3.84
#